data_4da0a04edc16d35d95b123ff0e134d46
#
_entry.id   4da0a04edc16d35d95b123ff0e134d46
#
_cell.length_a   1.000
_cell.length_b   1.000
_cell.length_c   1.000
_cell.angle_alpha   90.00
_cell.angle_beta   90.00
_cell.angle_gamma   90.00
#
_symmetry.space_group_name_H-M   'P 1'
#
loop_
_entity.id
_entity.type
_entity.pdbx_description
1 polymer ?
#
loop_
_entity_poly.entity_id
_entity_poly.type
_entity_poly.pdbx_seq_one_letter_code
_entity_poly.pdbx_strand_id
1 'polypeptide(L)'
;MAWLEKLLRSKAVVVTLIVLPGLWPAWPLLRQDPTVLADPLKYLLHHLGFVACLLLAIVLTFTPLRVLFPRWGLALALNRHRRLVGVSAFFYAALHFATHLLYEGGFRVLASDVTKPFLISGLLAFAILLILAVTSLHAAVRWLGGRRWKNLHRLVYLAAALVAYHQIYAQKLFPMQVVWIFGPLVVLEVLRLVKQRQKAAD
;
A
#
# COMPACT_ATOMS: atom_id res chain seq x y z
N MET A 1 -2.46 -26.73 -1.92
CA MET A 1 -2.11 -25.66 -0.94
C MET A 1 -0.60 -25.64 -0.63
N ALA A 2 0.07 -26.80 -0.38
CA ALA A 2 1.50 -26.85 -0.04
C ALA A 2 2.45 -26.24 -1.11
N TRP A 3 2.16 -26.38 -2.40
CA TRP A 3 2.96 -25.80 -3.49
C TRP A 3 2.91 -24.27 -3.48
N LEU A 4 1.73 -23.67 -3.25
CA LEU A 4 1.55 -22.21 -3.17
C LEU A 4 2.31 -21.63 -1.97
N GLU A 5 2.26 -22.31 -0.82
CA GLU A 5 3.05 -21.95 0.36
C GLU A 5 4.54 -21.96 0.04
N LYS A 6 5.03 -23.01 -0.63
CA LYS A 6 6.44 -23.14 -1.05
C LYS A 6 6.85 -22.02 -1.99
N LEU A 7 6.01 -21.65 -2.97
CA LEU A 7 6.24 -20.54 -3.88
C LEU A 7 6.34 -19.21 -3.14
N LEU A 8 5.37 -18.92 -2.25
CA LEU A 8 5.33 -17.66 -1.50
C LEU A 8 6.37 -17.58 -0.38
N ARG A 9 7.09 -18.64 -0.07
CA ARG A 9 8.31 -18.58 0.77
C ARG A 9 9.49 -17.99 0.02
N SER A 10 9.50 -18.06 -1.32
CA SER A 10 10.57 -17.54 -2.17
C SER A 10 10.49 -16.02 -2.25
N LYS A 11 11.56 -15.32 -1.86
CA LYS A 11 11.69 -13.88 -1.99
C LYS A 11 11.61 -13.44 -3.46
N ALA A 12 12.21 -14.22 -4.38
CA ALA A 12 12.20 -13.91 -5.81
C ALA A 12 10.77 -13.90 -6.36
N VAL A 13 9.95 -14.90 -6.02
CA VAL A 13 8.54 -14.95 -6.44
C VAL A 13 7.78 -13.74 -5.94
N VAL A 14 7.94 -13.37 -4.65
CA VAL A 14 7.24 -12.20 -4.09
C VAL A 14 7.71 -10.91 -4.75
N VAL A 15 9.02 -10.76 -5.02
CA VAL A 15 9.54 -9.59 -5.76
C VAL A 15 8.93 -9.54 -7.17
N THR A 16 8.88 -10.66 -7.88
CA THR A 16 8.25 -10.72 -9.21
C THR A 16 6.79 -10.29 -9.16
N LEU A 17 6.02 -10.80 -8.20
CA LEU A 17 4.60 -10.43 -8.01
C LEU A 17 4.41 -8.94 -7.67
N ILE A 18 5.38 -8.31 -7.02
CA ILE A 18 5.37 -6.87 -6.73
C ILE A 18 5.74 -6.05 -7.97
N VAL A 19 6.71 -6.49 -8.76
CA VAL A 19 7.24 -5.75 -9.92
C VAL A 19 6.33 -5.86 -11.13
N LEU A 20 5.76 -7.04 -11.39
CA LEU A 20 4.89 -7.27 -12.56
C LEU A 20 3.76 -6.24 -12.72
N PRO A 21 2.98 -5.90 -11.68
CA PRO A 21 1.95 -4.87 -11.80
C PRO A 21 2.52 -3.51 -12.22
N GLY A 22 3.74 -3.16 -11.75
CA GLY A 22 4.40 -1.91 -12.13
C GLY A 22 4.85 -1.85 -13.57
N LEU A 23 5.13 -3.00 -14.18
CA LEU A 23 5.51 -3.11 -15.60
C LEU A 23 4.28 -3.18 -16.54
N TRP A 24 3.09 -3.44 -15.99
CA TRP A 24 1.87 -3.56 -16.78
C TRP A 24 1.60 -2.37 -17.72
N PRO A 25 1.85 -1.09 -17.34
CA PRO A 25 1.63 0.05 -18.22
C PRO A 25 2.44 0.01 -19.53
N ALA A 26 3.56 -0.71 -19.56
CA ALA A 26 4.35 -0.87 -20.79
C ALA A 26 3.56 -1.61 -21.89
N TRP A 27 2.68 -2.54 -21.53
CA TRP A 27 1.94 -3.36 -22.47
C TRP A 27 0.98 -2.57 -23.38
N PRO A 28 0.04 -1.76 -22.86
CA PRO A 28 -0.82 -0.94 -23.71
C PRO A 28 -0.03 0.14 -24.46
N LEU A 29 1.07 0.66 -23.91
CA LEU A 29 1.95 1.60 -24.62
C LEU A 29 2.61 0.93 -25.82
N LEU A 30 3.14 -0.28 -25.68
CA LEU A 30 3.73 -1.04 -26.79
C LEU A 30 2.71 -1.41 -27.87
N ARG A 31 1.46 -1.65 -27.48
CA ARG A 31 0.34 -1.91 -28.40
C ARG A 31 -0.24 -0.66 -29.04
N GLN A 32 0.29 0.50 -28.72
CA GLN A 32 -0.21 1.80 -29.20
C GLN A 32 -1.71 1.99 -28.94
N ASP A 33 -2.18 1.58 -27.72
CA ASP A 33 -3.57 1.75 -27.32
C ASP A 33 -3.95 3.24 -27.34
N PRO A 34 -4.92 3.66 -28.18
CA PRO A 34 -5.26 5.08 -28.32
C PRO A 34 -5.73 5.72 -27.01
N THR A 35 -6.35 4.95 -26.12
CA THR A 35 -6.87 5.44 -24.83
C THR A 35 -5.74 5.79 -23.87
N VAL A 36 -4.63 5.04 -23.92
CA VAL A 36 -3.44 5.29 -23.11
C VAL A 36 -2.54 6.34 -23.75
N LEU A 37 -2.42 6.34 -25.09
CA LEU A 37 -1.62 7.32 -25.83
C LEU A 37 -2.20 8.74 -25.77
N ALA A 38 -3.51 8.89 -25.53
CA ALA A 38 -4.15 10.19 -25.36
C ALA A 38 -3.60 10.97 -24.15
N ASP A 39 -3.29 10.29 -23.04
CA ASP A 39 -2.67 10.89 -21.85
C ASP A 39 -1.88 9.83 -21.05
N PRO A 40 -0.65 9.51 -21.51
CA PRO A 40 0.17 8.45 -20.91
C PRO A 40 0.56 8.75 -19.47
N LEU A 41 0.82 10.03 -19.12
CA LEU A 41 1.19 10.43 -17.78
C LEU A 41 0.04 10.24 -16.78
N LYS A 42 -1.18 10.61 -17.19
CA LYS A 42 -2.38 10.41 -16.38
C LYS A 42 -2.66 8.93 -16.16
N TYR A 43 -2.52 8.10 -17.20
CA TYR A 43 -2.65 6.66 -17.09
C TYR A 43 -1.65 6.09 -16.09
N LEU A 44 -0.36 6.45 -16.20
CA LEU A 44 0.70 6.02 -15.31
C LEU A 44 0.46 6.49 -13.88
N LEU A 45 0.05 7.75 -13.69
CA LEU A 45 -0.31 8.33 -12.41
C LEU A 45 -1.35 7.48 -11.67
N HIS A 46 -2.49 7.19 -12.31
CA HIS A 46 -3.56 6.39 -11.71
C HIS A 46 -3.11 4.95 -11.44
N HIS A 47 -2.39 4.34 -12.36
CA HIS A 47 -1.91 2.97 -12.21
C HIS A 47 -0.95 2.80 -11.03
N LEU A 48 0.04 3.69 -10.90
CA LEU A 48 1.00 3.64 -9.79
C LEU A 48 0.33 3.87 -8.43
N GLY A 49 -0.63 4.79 -8.37
CA GLY A 49 -1.45 5.01 -7.17
C GLY A 49 -2.28 3.79 -6.81
N PHE A 50 -2.90 3.13 -7.78
CA PHE A 50 -3.65 1.90 -7.58
C PHE A 50 -2.77 0.78 -7.02
N VAL A 51 -1.59 0.54 -7.60
CA VAL A 51 -0.65 -0.48 -7.12
C VAL A 51 -0.16 -0.18 -5.70
N ALA A 52 0.14 1.10 -5.39
CA ALA A 52 0.51 1.52 -4.04
C ALA A 52 -0.59 1.20 -3.02
N CYS A 53 -1.85 1.54 -3.32
CA CYS A 53 -3.02 1.23 -2.49
C CYS A 53 -3.19 -0.27 -2.29
N LEU A 54 -3.08 -1.05 -3.36
CA LEU A 54 -3.24 -2.50 -3.32
C LEU A 54 -2.17 -3.15 -2.42
N LEU A 55 -0.90 -2.79 -2.58
CA LEU A 55 0.19 -3.31 -1.76
C LEU A 55 0.05 -2.89 -0.30
N LEU A 56 -0.41 -1.67 -0.02
CA LEU A 56 -0.68 -1.20 1.34
C LEU A 56 -1.80 -2.02 1.98
N ALA A 57 -2.90 -2.25 1.28
CA ALA A 57 -3.98 -3.09 1.79
C ALA A 57 -3.54 -4.54 2.00
N ILE A 58 -2.82 -5.12 1.04
CA ILE A 58 -2.29 -6.50 1.13
C ILE A 58 -1.38 -6.65 2.36
N VAL A 59 -0.43 -5.75 2.59
CA VAL A 59 0.48 -5.88 3.74
C VAL A 59 -0.25 -5.75 5.09
N LEU A 60 -1.32 -4.99 5.14
CA LEU A 60 -2.16 -4.85 6.33
C LEU A 60 -2.97 -6.12 6.63
N THR A 61 -3.33 -6.92 5.63
CA THR A 61 -4.02 -8.21 5.85
C THR A 61 -3.14 -9.27 6.51
N PHE A 62 -1.80 -9.16 6.44
CA PHE A 62 -0.90 -10.20 6.95
C PHE A 62 -1.02 -10.43 8.45
N THR A 63 -1.23 -9.38 9.22
CA THR A 63 -1.39 -9.49 10.69
C THR A 63 -2.73 -10.14 11.08
N PRO A 64 -3.89 -9.67 10.59
CA PRO A 64 -5.16 -10.32 10.88
C PRO A 64 -5.20 -11.78 10.41
N LEU A 65 -4.70 -12.10 9.21
CA LEU A 65 -4.64 -13.47 8.73
C LEU A 65 -3.82 -14.38 9.67
N ARG A 66 -2.68 -13.91 10.15
CA ARG A 66 -1.87 -14.68 11.11
C ARG A 66 -2.57 -14.89 12.46
N VAL A 67 -3.35 -13.91 12.94
CA VAL A 67 -4.08 -14.01 14.20
C VAL A 67 -5.30 -14.91 14.06
N LEU A 68 -6.04 -14.76 12.96
CA LEU A 68 -7.25 -15.52 12.68
C LEU A 68 -6.92 -16.99 12.37
N PHE A 69 -5.87 -17.23 11.61
CA PHE A 69 -5.47 -18.55 11.11
C PHE A 69 -4.01 -18.89 11.49
N PRO A 70 -3.69 -19.08 12.79
CA PRO A 70 -2.30 -19.21 13.27
C PRO A 70 -1.58 -20.45 12.74
N ARG A 71 -2.34 -21.50 12.34
CA ARG A 71 -1.79 -22.75 11.77
C ARG A 71 -1.71 -22.76 10.25
N TRP A 72 -2.21 -21.71 9.60
CA TRP A 72 -2.21 -21.63 8.14
C TRP A 72 -0.82 -21.25 7.61
N GLY A 73 -0.12 -22.19 6.97
CA GLY A 73 1.23 -21.99 6.47
C GLY A 73 1.37 -20.83 5.49
N LEU A 74 0.31 -20.54 4.70
CA LEU A 74 0.27 -19.40 3.80
C LEU A 74 0.33 -18.07 4.55
N ALA A 75 -0.43 -17.91 5.65
CA ALA A 75 -0.40 -16.70 6.47
C ALA A 75 0.99 -16.47 7.09
N LEU A 76 1.68 -17.53 7.46
CA LEU A 76 3.06 -17.47 7.96
C LEU A 76 4.05 -17.09 6.85
N ALA A 77 3.90 -17.65 5.64
CA ALA A 77 4.73 -17.33 4.49
C ALA A 77 4.60 -15.85 4.09
N LEU A 78 3.37 -15.34 3.97
CA LEU A 78 3.09 -13.94 3.65
C LEU A 78 3.68 -12.98 4.70
N ASN A 79 3.50 -13.29 5.99
CA ASN A 79 3.99 -12.42 7.07
C ASN A 79 5.53 -12.27 7.09
N ARG A 80 6.29 -13.20 6.52
CA ARG A 80 7.75 -13.08 6.33
C ARG A 80 8.12 -11.89 5.44
N HIS A 81 7.29 -11.61 4.44
CA HIS A 81 7.54 -10.59 3.43
C HIS A 81 6.90 -9.24 3.74
N ARG A 82 6.26 -9.07 4.93
CA ARG A 82 5.57 -7.83 5.31
C ARG A 82 6.42 -6.56 5.13
N ARG A 83 7.72 -6.64 5.46
CA ARG A 83 8.65 -5.53 5.29
C ARG A 83 8.87 -5.21 3.81
N LEU A 84 9.13 -6.24 2.99
CA LEU A 84 9.34 -6.10 1.56
C LEU A 84 8.11 -5.45 0.91
N VAL A 85 6.91 -6.00 1.15
CA VAL A 85 5.65 -5.49 0.58
C VAL A 85 5.36 -4.07 1.06
N GLY A 86 5.55 -3.78 2.36
CA GLY A 86 5.31 -2.44 2.91
C GLY A 86 6.26 -1.37 2.34
N VAL A 87 7.55 -1.70 2.21
CA VAL A 87 8.54 -0.80 1.59
C VAL A 87 8.24 -0.61 0.10
N SER A 88 7.80 -1.67 -0.60
CA SER A 88 7.39 -1.56 -2.00
C SER A 88 6.15 -0.69 -2.18
N ALA A 89 5.18 -0.76 -1.27
CA ALA A 89 4.03 0.15 -1.27
C ALA A 89 4.47 1.63 -1.21
N PHE A 90 5.46 1.95 -0.37
CA PHE A 90 6.06 3.29 -0.33
C PHE A 90 6.73 3.65 -1.66
N PHE A 91 7.51 2.76 -2.27
CA PHE A 91 8.15 3.05 -3.56
C PHE A 91 7.14 3.34 -4.67
N TYR A 92 6.05 2.59 -4.74
CA TYR A 92 4.97 2.88 -5.69
C TYR A 92 4.28 4.22 -5.38
N ALA A 93 4.08 4.56 -4.11
CA ALA A 93 3.58 5.86 -3.71
C ALA A 93 4.55 7.00 -4.08
N ALA A 94 5.86 6.78 -3.97
CA ALA A 94 6.88 7.74 -4.40
C ALA A 94 6.89 7.95 -5.92
N LEU A 95 6.76 6.87 -6.70
CA LEU A 95 6.63 6.96 -8.14
C LEU A 95 5.32 7.67 -8.54
N HIS A 96 4.20 7.35 -7.87
CA HIS A 96 2.94 8.05 -8.06
C HIS A 96 3.07 9.55 -7.79
N PHE A 97 3.70 9.93 -6.69
CA PHE A 97 3.93 11.33 -6.34
C PHE A 97 4.84 12.03 -7.34
N ALA A 98 5.93 11.39 -7.78
CA ALA A 98 6.81 11.94 -8.81
C ALA A 98 6.06 12.13 -10.15
N THR A 99 5.24 11.16 -10.55
CA THR A 99 4.41 11.26 -11.75
C THR A 99 3.37 12.38 -11.61
N HIS A 100 2.79 12.58 -10.43
CA HIS A 100 1.89 13.70 -10.14
C HIS A 100 2.59 15.05 -10.35
N LEU A 101 3.81 15.21 -9.82
CA LEU A 101 4.58 16.43 -10.02
C LEU A 101 4.89 16.71 -11.51
N LEU A 102 5.18 15.67 -12.27
CA LEU A 102 5.41 15.80 -13.73
C LEU A 102 4.12 16.17 -14.47
N TYR A 103 3.00 15.57 -14.06
CA TYR A 103 1.70 15.80 -14.69
C TYR A 103 1.16 17.21 -14.44
N GLU A 104 1.28 17.72 -13.22
CA GLU A 104 0.74 19.04 -12.81
C GLU A 104 1.72 20.20 -13.06
N GLY A 105 2.94 19.95 -13.56
CA GLY A 105 3.91 21.02 -13.86
C GLY A 105 4.82 21.43 -12.68
N GLY A 106 4.95 20.56 -11.67
CA GLY A 106 5.96 20.66 -10.63
C GLY A 106 5.50 21.24 -9.29
N PHE A 107 6.47 21.55 -8.43
CA PHE A 107 6.22 21.97 -7.05
C PHE A 107 5.47 23.30 -6.91
N ARG A 108 5.57 24.21 -7.89
CA ARG A 108 4.86 25.51 -7.84
C ARG A 108 3.36 25.31 -7.88
N VAL A 109 2.88 24.44 -8.77
CA VAL A 109 1.45 24.12 -8.88
C VAL A 109 0.99 23.33 -7.65
N LEU A 110 1.80 22.39 -7.17
CA LEU A 110 1.51 21.69 -5.92
C LEU A 110 1.30 22.67 -4.75
N ALA A 111 2.16 23.69 -4.63
CA ALA A 111 2.05 24.70 -3.57
C ALA A 111 0.76 25.54 -3.65
N SER A 112 0.28 25.84 -4.86
CA SER A 112 -1.00 26.53 -5.04
C SER A 112 -2.21 25.64 -4.76
N ASP A 113 -2.07 24.34 -5.01
CA ASP A 113 -3.15 23.36 -4.91
C ASP A 113 -3.22 22.66 -3.55
N VAL A 114 -2.27 22.91 -2.66
CA VAL A 114 -2.20 22.29 -1.32
C VAL A 114 -3.41 22.57 -0.43
N THR A 115 -4.28 23.50 -0.83
CA THR A 115 -5.55 23.78 -0.14
C THR A 115 -6.62 22.69 -0.38
N LYS A 116 -6.45 21.86 -1.39
CA LYS A 116 -7.39 20.77 -1.71
C LYS A 116 -7.29 19.65 -0.66
N PRO A 117 -8.38 19.30 0.09
CA PRO A 117 -8.30 18.35 1.20
C PRO A 117 -7.77 16.96 0.80
N PHE A 118 -8.09 16.48 -0.41
CA PHE A 118 -7.58 15.19 -0.89
C PHE A 118 -6.08 15.24 -1.14
N LEU A 119 -5.52 16.35 -1.59
CA LEU A 119 -4.09 16.51 -1.79
C LEU A 119 -3.34 16.50 -0.44
N ILE A 120 -3.88 17.22 0.56
CA ILE A 120 -3.33 17.21 1.92
C ILE A 120 -3.31 15.78 2.47
N SER A 121 -4.41 15.04 2.33
CA SER A 121 -4.48 13.66 2.83
C SER A 121 -3.48 12.74 2.14
N GLY A 122 -3.28 12.90 0.82
CA GLY A 122 -2.27 12.17 0.06
C GLY A 122 -0.84 12.49 0.52
N LEU A 123 -0.51 13.76 0.73
CA LEU A 123 0.79 14.21 1.22
C LEU A 123 1.07 13.71 2.64
N LEU A 124 0.08 13.77 3.54
CA LEU A 124 0.22 13.24 4.90
C LEU A 124 0.42 11.72 4.89
N ALA A 125 -0.36 11.00 4.09
CA ALA A 125 -0.17 9.56 3.92
C ALA A 125 1.23 9.23 3.40
N PHE A 126 1.69 9.95 2.38
CA PHE A 126 3.03 9.80 1.81
C PHE A 126 4.12 10.05 2.86
N ALA A 127 4.02 11.14 3.65
CA ALA A 127 4.97 11.44 4.71
C ALA A 127 5.02 10.32 5.78
N ILE A 128 3.86 9.79 6.19
CA ILE A 128 3.80 8.63 7.10
C ILE A 128 4.48 7.42 6.47
N LEU A 129 4.16 7.08 5.22
CA LEU A 129 4.77 5.93 4.52
C LEU A 129 6.28 6.08 4.38
N LEU A 130 6.79 7.30 4.12
CA LEU A 130 8.22 7.59 4.09
C LEU A 130 8.88 7.30 5.45
N ILE A 131 8.30 7.81 6.55
CA ILE A 131 8.79 7.56 7.91
C ILE A 131 8.82 6.06 8.19
N LEU A 132 7.76 5.32 7.83
CA LEU A 132 7.68 3.87 8.02
C LEU A 132 8.69 3.10 7.17
N ALA A 133 8.95 3.55 5.94
CA ALA A 133 9.95 2.94 5.05
C ALA A 133 11.37 3.15 5.59
N VAL A 134 11.73 4.39 5.99
CA VAL A 134 13.04 4.72 6.57
C VAL A 134 13.26 3.95 7.88
N THR A 135 12.26 3.93 8.76
CA THR A 135 12.35 3.20 10.04
C THR A 135 12.26 1.68 9.89
N SER A 136 12.01 1.17 8.68
CA SER A 136 12.14 -0.23 8.35
C SER A 136 13.60 -0.68 8.11
N LEU A 137 14.57 0.24 8.01
CA LEU A 137 15.99 -0.11 7.92
C LEU A 137 16.46 -0.80 9.21
N HIS A 138 17.36 -1.78 9.09
CA HIS A 138 17.85 -2.54 10.26
C HIS A 138 18.50 -1.64 11.32
N ALA A 139 19.22 -0.61 10.90
CA ALA A 139 19.84 0.36 11.80
C ALA A 139 18.78 1.11 12.62
N ALA A 140 17.72 1.59 11.95
CA ALA A 140 16.62 2.32 12.60
C ALA A 140 15.83 1.42 13.58
N VAL A 141 15.59 0.15 13.22
CA VAL A 141 14.94 -0.83 14.11
C VAL A 141 15.75 -1.06 15.37
N ARG A 142 17.08 -1.20 15.24
CA ARG A 142 17.99 -1.36 16.40
C ARG A 142 18.02 -0.10 17.28
N TRP A 143 18.06 1.08 16.67
CA TRP A 143 18.10 2.36 17.38
C TRP A 143 16.80 2.65 18.14
N LEU A 144 15.64 2.44 17.52
CA LEU A 144 14.33 2.67 18.13
C LEU A 144 13.97 1.64 19.21
N GLY A 145 14.49 0.42 19.08
CA GLY A 145 14.05 -0.72 19.87
C GLY A 145 12.65 -1.23 19.47
N GLY A 146 12.39 -2.49 19.76
CA GLY A 146 11.18 -3.17 19.25
C GLY A 146 9.84 -2.57 19.70
N ARG A 147 9.75 -2.01 20.93
CA ARG A 147 8.50 -1.44 21.45
C ARG A 147 8.15 -0.12 20.76
N ARG A 148 9.10 0.81 20.67
CA ARG A 148 8.92 2.12 20.01
C ARG A 148 8.66 1.92 18.51
N TRP A 149 9.44 1.04 17.87
CA TRP A 149 9.24 0.68 16.48
C TRP A 149 7.83 0.16 16.20
N LYS A 150 7.31 -0.78 17.01
CA LYS A 150 5.93 -1.29 16.87
C LYS A 150 4.88 -0.20 17.01
N ASN A 151 5.06 0.72 17.97
CA ASN A 151 4.11 1.83 18.18
C ASN A 151 4.12 2.79 16.99
N LEU A 152 5.30 3.17 16.47
CA LEU A 152 5.43 4.00 15.27
C LEU A 152 4.76 3.34 14.06
N HIS A 153 4.99 2.04 13.86
CA HIS A 153 4.42 1.31 12.72
C HIS A 153 2.89 1.13 12.77
N ARG A 154 2.22 1.46 13.88
CA ARG A 154 0.75 1.56 13.94
C ARG A 154 0.22 2.74 13.12
N LEU A 155 1.04 3.76 12.83
CA LEU A 155 0.65 4.85 11.94
C LEU A 155 0.28 4.38 10.52
N VAL A 156 0.62 3.15 10.15
CA VAL A 156 0.18 2.55 8.88
C VAL A 156 -1.35 2.50 8.75
N TYR A 157 -2.09 2.36 9.84
CA TYR A 157 -3.56 2.38 9.83
C TYR A 157 -4.10 3.79 9.52
N LEU A 158 -3.46 4.82 10.09
CA LEU A 158 -3.78 6.21 9.74
C LEU A 158 -3.44 6.49 8.27
N ALA A 159 -2.27 6.03 7.79
CA ALA A 159 -1.91 6.16 6.38
C ALA A 159 -2.95 5.49 5.47
N ALA A 160 -3.44 4.29 5.81
CA ALA A 160 -4.48 3.60 5.04
C ALA A 160 -5.80 4.38 4.99
N ALA A 161 -6.23 4.98 6.11
CA ALA A 161 -7.42 5.81 6.16
C ALA A 161 -7.26 7.08 5.30
N LEU A 162 -6.10 7.75 5.38
CA LEU A 162 -5.77 8.92 4.57
C LEU A 162 -5.70 8.58 3.07
N VAL A 163 -5.13 7.42 2.71
CA VAL A 163 -5.09 6.93 1.33
C VAL A 163 -6.49 6.64 0.80
N ALA A 164 -7.35 5.99 1.60
CA ALA A 164 -8.75 5.76 1.20
C ALA A 164 -9.50 7.08 0.98
N TYR A 165 -9.34 8.05 1.88
CA TYR A 165 -9.89 9.40 1.72
C TYR A 165 -9.35 10.08 0.46
N HIS A 166 -8.03 10.09 0.26
CA HIS A 166 -7.39 10.65 -0.93
C HIS A 166 -7.99 10.06 -2.21
N GLN A 167 -8.12 8.73 -2.27
CA GLN A 167 -8.64 8.04 -3.45
C GLN A 167 -10.11 8.36 -3.74
N ILE A 168 -10.95 8.49 -2.68
CA ILE A 168 -12.37 8.84 -2.83
C ILE A 168 -12.53 10.24 -3.42
N TYR A 169 -11.77 11.21 -2.92
CA TYR A 169 -11.96 12.62 -3.28
C TYR A 169 -11.06 13.11 -4.43
N ALA A 170 -10.09 12.30 -4.86
CA ALA A 170 -9.31 12.60 -6.06
C ALA A 170 -10.06 12.33 -7.37
N GLN A 171 -11.22 11.66 -7.32
CA GLN A 171 -12.02 11.32 -8.49
C GLN A 171 -13.39 11.99 -8.43
N LYS A 172 -13.95 12.34 -9.61
CA LYS A 172 -15.29 12.97 -9.72
C LYS A 172 -16.41 11.99 -9.33
N LEU A 173 -16.22 10.71 -9.57
CA LEU A 173 -17.15 9.63 -9.22
C LEU A 173 -16.55 8.78 -8.11
N PHE A 174 -17.42 8.24 -7.25
CA PHE A 174 -17.00 7.35 -6.16
C PHE A 174 -16.25 6.12 -6.73
N PRO A 175 -14.97 5.93 -6.39
CA PRO A 175 -14.19 4.83 -6.95
C PRO A 175 -14.52 3.53 -6.23
N MET A 176 -15.33 2.66 -6.86
CA MET A 176 -15.69 1.34 -6.30
C MET A 176 -14.47 0.48 -5.94
N GLN A 177 -13.31 0.75 -6.55
CA GLN A 177 -12.05 0.08 -6.20
C GLN A 177 -11.65 0.27 -4.72
N VAL A 178 -12.04 1.37 -4.07
CA VAL A 178 -11.79 1.59 -2.63
C VAL A 178 -12.52 0.53 -1.80
N VAL A 179 -13.76 0.20 -2.17
CA VAL A 179 -14.55 -0.83 -1.49
C VAL A 179 -13.91 -2.20 -1.66
N TRP A 180 -13.48 -2.53 -2.87
CA TRP A 180 -12.85 -3.83 -3.15
C TRP A 180 -11.46 -3.99 -2.52
N ILE A 181 -10.70 -2.90 -2.38
CA ILE A 181 -9.37 -2.93 -1.77
C ILE A 181 -9.46 -2.91 -0.24
N PHE A 182 -10.19 -1.96 0.32
CA PHE A 182 -10.20 -1.73 1.77
C PHE A 182 -11.33 -2.48 2.50
N GLY A 183 -12.43 -2.84 1.82
CA GLY A 183 -13.54 -3.57 2.42
C GLY A 183 -13.13 -4.90 3.06
N PRO A 184 -12.48 -5.81 2.33
CA PRO A 184 -11.97 -7.06 2.89
C PRO A 184 -10.98 -6.84 4.05
N LEU A 185 -10.12 -5.80 3.95
CA LEU A 185 -9.20 -5.44 5.01
C LEU A 185 -9.93 -5.05 6.30
N VAL A 186 -10.95 -4.19 6.20
CA VAL A 186 -11.76 -3.75 7.36
C VAL A 186 -12.42 -4.95 8.03
N VAL A 187 -13.02 -5.84 7.24
CA VAL A 187 -13.65 -7.07 7.78
C VAL A 187 -12.63 -7.92 8.54
N LEU A 188 -11.45 -8.15 7.95
CA LEU A 188 -10.39 -8.94 8.60
C LEU A 188 -9.88 -8.29 9.88
N GLU A 189 -9.74 -6.95 9.91
CA GLU A 189 -9.31 -6.23 11.09
C GLU A 189 -10.36 -6.28 12.22
N VAL A 190 -11.64 -6.14 11.89
CA VAL A 190 -12.75 -6.27 12.86
C VAL A 190 -12.76 -7.69 13.47
N LEU A 191 -12.69 -8.72 12.62
CA LEU A 191 -12.64 -10.11 13.08
C LEU A 191 -11.42 -10.37 13.99
N ARG A 192 -10.25 -9.81 13.64
CA ARG A 192 -9.05 -9.88 14.49
C ARG A 192 -9.29 -9.27 15.87
N LEU A 193 -9.88 -8.06 15.92
CA LEU A 193 -10.12 -7.34 17.16
C LEU A 193 -11.12 -8.10 18.04
N VAL A 194 -12.20 -8.65 17.47
CA VAL A 194 -13.17 -9.48 18.19
C VAL A 194 -12.48 -10.70 18.81
N LYS A 195 -11.70 -11.45 18.01
CA LYS A 195 -10.97 -12.63 18.50
C LYS A 195 -9.96 -12.30 19.61
N GLN A 196 -9.30 -11.13 19.51
CA GLN A 196 -8.36 -10.69 20.55
C GLN A 196 -9.06 -10.31 21.87
N ARG A 197 -10.25 -9.68 21.79
CA ARG A 197 -11.06 -9.36 22.99
C ARG A 197 -11.58 -10.62 23.68
N GLN A 198 -12.07 -11.59 22.90
CA GLN A 198 -12.52 -12.88 23.46
C GLN A 198 -11.40 -13.57 24.25
N LYS A 199 -10.19 -13.67 23.68
CA LYS A 199 -9.03 -14.27 24.36
C LYS A 199 -8.53 -13.51 25.60
N ALA A 200 -8.89 -12.26 25.77
CA ALA A 200 -8.52 -11.48 26.94
C ALA A 200 -9.59 -11.56 28.04
N ALA A 201 -10.78 -12.08 27.73
CA ALA A 201 -11.89 -12.31 28.67
C ALA A 201 -11.91 -13.73 29.23
N ASP A 202 -11.28 -14.69 28.54
CA ASP A 202 -11.01 -16.07 28.97
C ASP A 202 -9.73 -16.14 29.82
#